data_8fe223206314ed28847497409fd1b879
#
_entry.id   8fe223206314ed28847497409fd1b879
#
_cell.length_a   1.000
_cell.length_b   1.000
_cell.length_c   1.000
_cell.angle_alpha   90.00
_cell.angle_beta   90.00
_cell.angle_gamma   90.00
#
_symmetry.space_group_name_H-M   'P 1'
#
loop_
_entity.id
_entity.type
_entity.pdbx_description
1 polymer ?
#
loop_
_entity_poly.entity_id
_entity_poly.type
_entity_poly.pdbx_seq_one_letter_code
_entity_poly.pdbx_strand_id
1 'polypeptide(L)'
;MSTAGSPYTEFAEASRKAAGADVTLLSDDEVLADTLVALEAQACCEATVGHLLADLERRGVCDREFGLTTASWLAHHTHGSRPVIAGRVKTAVKLRRFPVIDGALSDGAISPDHARVIATVTNPRIEADLVDLQDDLVALAGRCPFPAWRRHVTVLVELLDQDGGYDPSRDVARNHLHVAPNASDGIVVSGELVGEHAVAFTQLLETETDRLWRRYRNDAELDADLEMPSRATLRALALVELIAKGAAGSAPTGNGPIVDITLVMHADTPERAIAPDGIVVDRDVLRHLSCDAAVTTVEVDHDGVALHVGRQSRYATPAQRRALAVRDGGCVFPGCDLPAGWCDAHHITPWDPDGRTDIDNLALLCRHHHGVTHRTGWTMTTQADQTFTWRTPTGRTLHSQRSRGSPDP
;
A
#
# COMPACT_ATOMS: atom_id res chain seq x y z
N MET A 1 -28.50 -2.16 -7.34
CA MET A 1 -29.69 -2.96 -7.65
C MET A 1 -29.34 -4.41 -7.35
N SER A 2 -29.88 -4.97 -6.26
CA SER A 2 -29.73 -6.40 -5.94
C SER A 2 -30.68 -7.15 -6.88
N THR A 3 -30.15 -7.99 -7.74
CA THR A 3 -30.94 -8.91 -8.55
C THR A 3 -31.34 -10.10 -7.68
N ALA A 4 -32.59 -10.12 -7.21
CA ALA A 4 -33.15 -11.33 -6.61
C ALA A 4 -32.96 -12.48 -7.60
N GLY A 5 -32.26 -13.56 -7.17
CA GLY A 5 -31.99 -14.74 -8.01
C GLY A 5 -30.57 -14.84 -8.57
N SER A 6 -29.61 -13.96 -8.19
CA SER A 6 -28.21 -14.16 -8.56
C SER A 6 -27.60 -15.29 -7.71
N PRO A 7 -26.79 -16.23 -8.30
CA PRO A 7 -26.11 -17.28 -7.56
C PRO A 7 -25.19 -16.74 -6.46
N TYR A 8 -24.71 -15.51 -6.62
CA TYR A 8 -23.89 -14.83 -5.60
C TYR A 8 -24.70 -14.37 -4.38
N THR A 9 -26.01 -14.12 -4.52
CA THR A 9 -26.90 -13.80 -3.41
C THR A 9 -27.15 -15.05 -2.56
N GLU A 10 -27.45 -16.19 -3.21
CA GLU A 10 -27.63 -17.48 -2.54
C GLU A 10 -26.35 -17.92 -1.80
N PHE A 11 -25.21 -17.76 -2.45
CA PHE A 11 -23.89 -18.00 -1.86
C PHE A 11 -23.66 -17.16 -0.60
N ALA A 12 -23.95 -15.85 -0.64
CA ALA A 12 -23.79 -14.95 0.50
C ALA A 12 -24.75 -15.32 1.66
N GLU A 13 -25.96 -15.81 1.37
CA GLU A 13 -26.91 -16.29 2.37
C GLU A 13 -26.43 -17.59 3.04
N ALA A 14 -25.95 -18.56 2.25
CA ALA A 14 -25.39 -19.79 2.77
C ALA A 14 -24.17 -19.54 3.66
N SER A 15 -23.26 -18.65 3.23
CA SER A 15 -22.09 -18.26 4.01
C SER A 15 -22.46 -17.59 5.34
N ARG A 16 -23.44 -16.68 5.34
CA ARG A 16 -23.94 -16.06 6.59
C ARG A 16 -24.58 -17.08 7.52
N LYS A 17 -25.35 -18.02 7.00
CA LYS A 17 -25.95 -19.09 7.78
C LYS A 17 -24.90 -19.97 8.46
N ALA A 18 -23.86 -20.38 7.69
CA ALA A 18 -22.75 -21.16 8.23
C ALA A 18 -21.97 -20.38 9.31
N ALA A 19 -21.67 -19.11 9.05
CA ALA A 19 -20.98 -18.23 10.03
C ALA A 19 -21.76 -17.98 11.32
N GLY A 20 -23.10 -18.11 11.30
CA GLY A 20 -23.97 -18.00 12.47
C GLY A 20 -24.21 -19.29 13.24
N ALA A 21 -23.60 -20.41 12.84
CA ALA A 21 -23.75 -21.68 13.55
C ALA A 21 -23.02 -21.65 14.91
N ASP A 22 -23.66 -22.23 15.93
CA ASP A 22 -23.06 -22.35 17.26
C ASP A 22 -22.11 -23.56 17.29
N VAL A 23 -20.82 -23.31 17.10
CA VAL A 23 -19.78 -24.34 17.09
C VAL A 23 -19.53 -24.97 18.46
N THR A 24 -20.02 -24.38 19.56
CA THR A 24 -19.85 -24.93 20.91
C THR A 24 -20.70 -26.17 21.17
N LEU A 25 -21.67 -26.42 20.29
CA LEU A 25 -22.55 -27.60 20.34
C LEU A 25 -21.97 -28.83 19.62
N LEU A 26 -20.87 -28.66 18.89
CA LEU A 26 -20.23 -29.74 18.12
C LEU A 26 -19.29 -30.57 19.01
N SER A 27 -19.22 -31.86 18.71
CA SER A 27 -18.15 -32.69 19.25
C SER A 27 -16.81 -32.42 18.60
N ASP A 28 -15.71 -32.85 19.20
CA ASP A 28 -14.34 -32.67 18.68
C ASP A 28 -14.22 -33.24 17.25
N ASP A 29 -14.79 -34.39 16.96
CA ASP A 29 -14.75 -34.99 15.62
C ASP A 29 -15.54 -34.16 14.59
N GLU A 30 -16.70 -33.63 14.98
CA GLU A 30 -17.49 -32.74 14.11
C GLU A 30 -16.73 -31.40 13.85
N VAL A 31 -16.11 -30.83 14.88
CA VAL A 31 -15.29 -29.59 14.69
C VAL A 31 -14.14 -29.86 13.73
N LEU A 32 -13.43 -31.00 13.84
CA LEU A 32 -12.36 -31.37 12.92
C LEU A 32 -12.86 -31.51 11.49
N ALA A 33 -13.95 -32.28 11.29
CA ALA A 33 -14.53 -32.52 9.98
C ALA A 33 -15.05 -31.24 9.33
N ASP A 34 -15.83 -30.45 10.06
CA ASP A 34 -16.43 -29.20 9.55
C ASP A 34 -15.37 -28.12 9.28
N THR A 35 -14.26 -28.11 10.04
CA THR A 35 -13.14 -27.20 9.76
C THR A 35 -12.51 -27.51 8.39
N LEU A 36 -12.31 -28.77 8.04
CA LEU A 36 -11.77 -29.16 6.73
C LEU A 36 -12.73 -28.77 5.60
N VAL A 37 -14.02 -29.04 5.76
CA VAL A 37 -15.06 -28.65 4.79
C VAL A 37 -15.11 -27.12 4.63
N ALA A 38 -14.99 -26.37 5.72
CA ALA A 38 -14.99 -24.90 5.67
C ALA A 38 -13.75 -24.33 4.94
N LEU A 39 -12.58 -24.94 5.12
CA LEU A 39 -11.36 -24.55 4.40
C LEU A 39 -11.43 -24.89 2.90
N GLU A 40 -12.03 -26.00 2.53
CA GLU A 40 -12.32 -26.34 1.13
C GLU A 40 -13.31 -25.34 0.52
N ALA A 41 -14.41 -25.06 1.21
CA ALA A 41 -15.37 -24.04 0.79
C ALA A 41 -14.72 -22.65 0.65
N GLN A 42 -13.77 -22.29 1.52
CA GLN A 42 -13.01 -21.03 1.40
C GLN A 42 -12.21 -20.99 0.10
N ALA A 43 -11.60 -22.07 -0.35
CA ALA A 43 -10.88 -22.13 -1.62
C ALA A 43 -11.83 -21.89 -2.80
N CYS A 44 -13.00 -22.56 -2.82
CA CYS A 44 -14.05 -22.35 -3.83
C CYS A 44 -14.55 -20.90 -3.85
N CYS A 45 -14.70 -20.28 -2.66
CA CYS A 45 -15.06 -18.87 -2.52
C CYS A 45 -14.01 -17.96 -3.14
N GLU A 46 -12.74 -18.23 -2.90
CA GLU A 46 -11.63 -17.42 -3.43
C GLU A 46 -11.56 -17.53 -4.96
N ALA A 47 -11.79 -18.71 -5.54
CA ALA A 47 -11.91 -18.88 -6.99
C ALA A 47 -13.09 -18.09 -7.56
N THR A 48 -14.26 -18.18 -6.92
CA THR A 48 -15.46 -17.43 -7.32
C THR A 48 -15.21 -15.92 -7.35
N VAL A 49 -14.62 -15.38 -6.30
CA VAL A 49 -14.22 -13.95 -6.25
C VAL A 49 -13.17 -13.64 -7.30
N GLY A 50 -12.18 -14.53 -7.49
CA GLY A 50 -11.14 -14.40 -8.50
C GLY A 50 -11.70 -14.26 -9.92
N HIS A 51 -12.67 -15.09 -10.30
CA HIS A 51 -13.33 -14.99 -11.61
C HIS A 51 -13.98 -13.61 -11.84
N LEU A 52 -14.67 -13.09 -10.82
CA LEU A 52 -15.28 -11.76 -10.89
C LEU A 52 -14.24 -10.65 -10.99
N LEU A 53 -13.16 -10.73 -10.19
CA LEU A 53 -12.06 -9.76 -10.20
C LEU A 53 -11.36 -9.72 -11.56
N ALA A 54 -11.05 -10.88 -12.13
CA ALA A 54 -10.40 -10.98 -13.43
C ALA A 54 -11.27 -10.41 -14.56
N ASP A 55 -12.58 -10.66 -14.52
CA ASP A 55 -13.50 -10.14 -15.54
C ASP A 55 -13.74 -8.63 -15.39
N LEU A 56 -13.85 -8.13 -14.14
CA LEU A 56 -13.97 -6.70 -13.85
C LEU A 56 -12.73 -5.92 -14.35
N GLU A 57 -11.53 -6.45 -14.09
CA GLU A 57 -10.27 -5.87 -14.59
C GLU A 57 -10.21 -5.91 -16.12
N ARG A 58 -10.52 -7.06 -16.75
CA ARG A 58 -10.54 -7.21 -18.21
C ARG A 58 -11.49 -6.25 -18.89
N ARG A 59 -12.66 -5.97 -18.30
CA ARG A 59 -13.65 -5.02 -18.85
C ARG A 59 -13.24 -3.57 -18.66
N GLY A 60 -12.30 -3.26 -17.76
CA GLY A 60 -11.87 -1.90 -17.45
C GLY A 60 -12.99 -0.98 -16.96
N VAL A 61 -14.02 -1.55 -16.32
CA VAL A 61 -15.22 -0.81 -15.89
C VAL A 61 -14.85 0.25 -14.86
N CYS A 62 -13.97 -0.09 -13.91
CA CYS A 62 -13.63 0.81 -12.82
C CYS A 62 -12.87 2.06 -13.33
N ASP A 63 -11.94 1.91 -14.27
CA ASP A 63 -11.26 3.08 -14.86
C ASP A 63 -12.18 3.90 -15.75
N ARG A 64 -12.97 3.23 -16.60
CA ARG A 64 -13.85 3.91 -17.55
C ARG A 64 -14.99 4.68 -16.87
N GLU A 65 -15.65 4.08 -15.87
CA GLU A 65 -16.83 4.65 -15.23
C GLU A 65 -16.50 5.53 -14.02
N PHE A 66 -15.40 5.24 -13.32
CA PHE A 66 -15.05 5.86 -12.04
C PHE A 66 -13.65 6.48 -12.01
N GLY A 67 -12.82 6.31 -13.05
CA GLY A 67 -11.44 6.80 -13.06
C GLY A 67 -10.51 6.11 -12.07
N LEU A 68 -10.91 4.98 -11.52
CA LEU A 68 -10.18 4.23 -10.49
C LEU A 68 -9.66 2.90 -11.03
N THR A 69 -8.53 2.43 -10.51
CA THR A 69 -8.16 1.03 -10.70
C THR A 69 -9.18 0.12 -10.02
N THR A 70 -9.32 -1.11 -10.48
CA THR A 70 -10.20 -2.10 -9.84
C THR A 70 -9.92 -2.23 -8.36
N ALA A 71 -8.64 -2.27 -7.97
CA ALA A 71 -8.25 -2.37 -6.56
C ALA A 71 -8.66 -1.14 -5.74
N SER A 72 -8.49 0.07 -6.28
CA SER A 72 -8.88 1.31 -5.59
C SER A 72 -10.41 1.42 -5.46
N TRP A 73 -11.15 1.06 -6.51
CA TRP A 73 -12.61 1.08 -6.49
C TRP A 73 -13.17 0.11 -5.45
N LEU A 74 -12.65 -1.12 -5.43
CA LEU A 74 -13.06 -2.12 -4.44
C LEU A 74 -12.67 -1.73 -3.01
N ALA A 75 -11.46 -1.22 -2.79
CA ALA A 75 -11.00 -0.78 -1.48
C ALA A 75 -11.93 0.32 -0.92
N HIS A 76 -12.32 1.28 -1.76
CA HIS A 76 -13.26 2.34 -1.38
C HIS A 76 -14.65 1.79 -0.98
N HIS A 77 -15.19 0.82 -1.73
CA HIS A 77 -16.53 0.29 -1.50
C HIS A 77 -16.60 -0.77 -0.40
N THR A 78 -15.49 -1.45 -0.12
CA THR A 78 -15.44 -2.51 0.90
C THR A 78 -14.74 -2.07 2.18
N HIS A 79 -14.18 -0.84 2.20
CA HIS A 79 -13.30 -0.35 3.27
C HIS A 79 -12.11 -1.30 3.55
N GLY A 80 -11.71 -2.05 2.51
CA GLY A 80 -10.65 -3.05 2.59
C GLY A 80 -9.27 -2.49 2.27
N SER A 81 -8.24 -3.24 2.63
CA SER A 81 -6.85 -2.89 2.33
C SER A 81 -6.59 -2.95 0.82
N ARG A 82 -6.29 -1.80 0.21
CA ARG A 82 -5.99 -1.69 -1.24
C ARG A 82 -4.83 -2.59 -1.68
N PRO A 83 -3.68 -2.67 -0.98
CA PRO A 83 -2.60 -3.58 -1.37
C PRO A 83 -3.02 -5.05 -1.39
N VAL A 84 -3.83 -5.49 -0.41
CA VAL A 84 -4.36 -6.86 -0.36
C VAL A 84 -5.29 -7.11 -1.55
N ILE A 85 -6.20 -6.20 -1.84
CA ILE A 85 -7.12 -6.31 -2.98
C ILE A 85 -6.35 -6.30 -4.29
N ALA A 86 -5.33 -5.44 -4.45
CA ALA A 86 -4.47 -5.42 -5.63
C ALA A 86 -3.74 -6.76 -5.86
N GLY A 87 -3.26 -7.37 -4.78
CA GLY A 87 -2.67 -8.71 -4.83
C GLY A 87 -3.67 -9.76 -5.30
N ARG A 88 -4.91 -9.73 -4.80
CA ARG A 88 -5.99 -10.63 -5.25
C ARG A 88 -6.35 -10.44 -6.72
N VAL A 89 -6.49 -9.19 -7.17
CA VAL A 89 -6.74 -8.87 -8.60
C VAL A 89 -5.60 -9.39 -9.47
N LYS A 90 -4.34 -9.16 -9.09
CA LYS A 90 -3.18 -9.66 -9.82
C LYS A 90 -3.18 -11.19 -9.91
N THR A 91 -3.45 -11.89 -8.80
CA THR A 91 -3.56 -13.35 -8.77
C THR A 91 -4.68 -13.84 -9.69
N ALA A 92 -5.86 -13.24 -9.59
CA ALA A 92 -7.03 -13.61 -10.39
C ALA A 92 -6.78 -13.44 -11.91
N VAL A 93 -6.16 -12.34 -12.32
CA VAL A 93 -5.81 -12.09 -13.73
C VAL A 93 -4.80 -13.13 -14.22
N LYS A 94 -3.79 -13.48 -13.41
CA LYS A 94 -2.79 -14.49 -13.76
C LYS A 94 -3.41 -15.89 -13.89
N LEU A 95 -4.30 -16.29 -12.97
CA LEU A 95 -4.94 -17.62 -13.00
C LEU A 95 -5.75 -17.87 -14.27
N ARG A 96 -6.19 -16.83 -14.97
CA ARG A 96 -6.82 -17.00 -16.31
C ARG A 96 -5.93 -17.72 -17.33
N ARG A 97 -4.62 -17.73 -17.11
CA ARG A 97 -3.64 -18.43 -17.94
C ARG A 97 -3.40 -19.86 -17.48
N PHE A 98 -3.90 -20.23 -16.31
CA PHE A 98 -3.67 -21.51 -15.63
C PHE A 98 -5.00 -22.25 -15.34
N PRO A 99 -5.71 -22.75 -16.34
CA PRO A 99 -7.06 -23.29 -16.17
C PRO A 99 -7.11 -24.54 -15.26
N VAL A 100 -6.05 -25.36 -15.22
CA VAL A 100 -5.99 -26.55 -14.35
C VAL A 100 -5.81 -26.13 -12.90
N ILE A 101 -4.94 -25.16 -12.62
CA ILE A 101 -4.76 -24.58 -11.27
C ILE A 101 -6.05 -23.88 -10.81
N ASP A 102 -6.69 -23.10 -11.70
CA ASP A 102 -7.95 -22.41 -11.41
C ASP A 102 -9.10 -23.40 -11.13
N GLY A 103 -9.17 -24.49 -11.92
CA GLY A 103 -10.11 -25.59 -11.68
C GLY A 103 -9.87 -26.27 -10.34
N ALA A 104 -8.64 -26.63 -10.01
CA ALA A 104 -8.28 -27.25 -8.73
C ALA A 104 -8.58 -26.34 -7.51
N LEU A 105 -8.42 -25.03 -7.66
CA LEU A 105 -8.84 -24.05 -6.64
C LEU A 105 -10.37 -23.99 -6.53
N SER A 106 -11.08 -24.01 -7.65
CA SER A 106 -12.54 -24.02 -7.71
C SER A 106 -13.17 -25.26 -7.08
N ASP A 107 -12.49 -26.40 -7.20
CA ASP A 107 -12.90 -27.67 -6.61
C ASP A 107 -12.43 -27.84 -5.14
N GLY A 108 -11.69 -26.87 -4.60
CA GLY A 108 -11.14 -26.95 -3.25
C GLY A 108 -9.95 -27.90 -3.10
N ALA A 109 -9.45 -28.48 -4.20
CA ALA A 109 -8.36 -29.47 -4.20
C ALA A 109 -7.00 -28.84 -3.82
N ILE A 110 -6.84 -27.51 -4.00
CA ILE A 110 -5.68 -26.73 -3.57
C ILE A 110 -6.13 -25.51 -2.79
N SER A 111 -5.26 -25.02 -1.90
CA SER A 111 -5.54 -23.79 -1.14
C SER A 111 -5.26 -22.52 -1.96
N PRO A 112 -5.84 -21.37 -1.56
CA PRO A 112 -5.53 -20.07 -2.16
C PRO A 112 -4.03 -19.69 -2.15
N ASP A 113 -3.26 -20.26 -1.20
CA ASP A 113 -1.83 -20.03 -1.11
C ASP A 113 -1.06 -20.64 -2.27
N HIS A 114 -1.47 -21.85 -2.74
CA HIS A 114 -0.90 -22.48 -3.93
C HIS A 114 -1.10 -21.59 -5.16
N ALA A 115 -2.32 -21.13 -5.39
CA ALA A 115 -2.65 -20.23 -6.50
C ALA A 115 -1.85 -18.92 -6.46
N ARG A 116 -1.68 -18.34 -5.26
CA ARG A 116 -0.89 -17.12 -5.05
C ARG A 116 0.59 -17.32 -5.36
N VAL A 117 1.17 -18.48 -4.98
CA VAL A 117 2.57 -18.80 -5.32
C VAL A 117 2.73 -18.85 -6.83
N ILE A 118 1.90 -19.60 -7.56
CA ILE A 118 1.96 -19.68 -9.03
C ILE A 118 1.86 -18.27 -9.65
N ALA A 119 0.88 -17.49 -9.25
CA ALA A 119 0.71 -16.13 -9.76
C ALA A 119 1.92 -15.21 -9.49
N THR A 120 2.63 -15.45 -8.37
CA THR A 120 3.78 -14.64 -7.97
C THR A 120 5.05 -15.02 -8.72
N VAL A 121 5.30 -16.33 -8.89
CA VAL A 121 6.54 -16.82 -9.53
C VAL A 121 6.48 -16.77 -11.05
N THR A 122 5.28 -16.74 -11.63
CA THR A 122 5.08 -16.69 -13.09
C THR A 122 5.58 -15.35 -13.67
N ASN A 123 6.47 -15.45 -14.62
CA ASN A 123 6.92 -14.33 -15.45
C ASN A 123 6.75 -14.69 -16.96
N PRO A 124 6.79 -13.72 -17.87
CA PRO A 124 6.51 -13.98 -19.30
C PRO A 124 7.44 -15.00 -19.97
N ARG A 125 8.65 -15.25 -19.44
CA ARG A 125 9.62 -16.17 -20.02
C ARG A 125 9.26 -17.64 -19.79
N ILE A 126 8.75 -17.97 -18.61
CA ILE A 126 8.45 -19.32 -18.17
C ILE A 126 6.94 -19.63 -18.11
N GLU A 127 6.09 -18.67 -18.48
CA GLU A 127 4.63 -18.84 -18.39
C GLU A 127 4.16 -20.04 -19.19
N ALA A 128 4.66 -20.23 -20.40
CA ALA A 128 4.28 -21.36 -21.26
C ALA A 128 4.66 -22.72 -20.62
N ASP A 129 5.89 -22.82 -20.13
CA ASP A 129 6.39 -24.06 -19.51
C ASP A 129 5.61 -24.39 -18.23
N LEU A 130 5.29 -23.38 -17.42
CA LEU A 130 4.45 -23.58 -16.22
C LEU A 130 3.00 -23.94 -16.57
N VAL A 131 2.45 -23.45 -17.68
CA VAL A 131 1.14 -23.84 -18.18
C VAL A 131 1.13 -25.33 -18.57
N ASP A 132 2.19 -25.81 -19.19
CA ASP A 132 2.31 -27.23 -19.57
C ASP A 132 2.49 -28.16 -18.35
N LEU A 133 3.00 -27.65 -17.24
CA LEU A 133 3.25 -28.39 -16.00
C LEU A 133 2.12 -28.32 -14.95
N GLN A 134 0.98 -27.72 -15.26
CA GLN A 134 -0.10 -27.49 -14.30
C GLN A 134 -0.62 -28.76 -13.62
N ASP A 135 -0.82 -29.83 -14.40
CA ASP A 135 -1.34 -31.12 -13.89
C ASP A 135 -0.38 -31.73 -12.87
N ASP A 136 0.93 -31.67 -13.14
CA ASP A 136 1.96 -32.16 -12.23
C ASP A 136 2.03 -31.35 -10.96
N LEU A 137 1.89 -30.01 -11.07
CA LEU A 137 1.91 -29.10 -9.92
C LEU A 137 0.69 -29.31 -9.01
N VAL A 138 -0.50 -29.55 -9.57
CA VAL A 138 -1.72 -29.90 -8.81
C VAL A 138 -1.56 -31.27 -8.16
N ALA A 139 -1.11 -32.25 -8.90
CA ALA A 139 -0.88 -33.62 -8.37
C ALA A 139 0.16 -33.61 -7.22
N LEU A 140 1.19 -32.80 -7.33
CA LEU A 140 2.21 -32.61 -6.28
C LEU A 140 1.61 -31.95 -5.03
N ALA A 141 0.73 -30.95 -5.20
CA ALA A 141 0.07 -30.27 -4.08
C ALA A 141 -0.76 -31.25 -3.22
N GLY A 142 -1.38 -32.25 -3.84
CA GLY A 142 -2.09 -33.28 -3.11
C GLY A 142 -1.20 -34.33 -2.40
N ARG A 143 0.11 -34.35 -2.65
CA ARG A 143 1.04 -35.37 -2.15
C ARG A 143 2.01 -34.91 -1.08
N CYS A 144 2.21 -33.58 -0.94
CA CYS A 144 3.17 -33.05 0.04
C CYS A 144 2.64 -31.79 0.73
N PRO A 145 3.13 -31.49 1.95
CA PRO A 145 2.79 -30.27 2.66
C PRO A 145 3.17 -29.01 1.86
N PHE A 146 2.39 -27.94 2.00
CA PHE A 146 2.58 -26.67 1.29
C PHE A 146 4.03 -26.12 1.34
N PRO A 147 4.77 -26.14 2.48
CA PRO A 147 6.15 -25.65 2.48
C PRO A 147 7.10 -26.46 1.57
N ALA A 148 6.87 -27.77 1.45
CA ALA A 148 7.65 -28.63 0.55
C ALA A 148 7.27 -28.37 -0.90
N TRP A 149 5.98 -28.30 -1.20
CA TRP A 149 5.46 -27.95 -2.52
C TRP A 149 6.01 -26.60 -3.00
N ARG A 150 5.95 -25.55 -2.16
CA ARG A 150 6.48 -24.24 -2.49
C ARG A 150 7.97 -24.27 -2.86
N ARG A 151 8.78 -25.04 -2.10
CA ARG A 151 10.21 -25.21 -2.42
C ARG A 151 10.41 -25.88 -3.78
N HIS A 152 9.64 -26.91 -4.11
CA HIS A 152 9.73 -27.57 -5.41
C HIS A 152 9.40 -26.60 -6.55
N VAL A 153 8.31 -25.82 -6.40
CA VAL A 153 7.93 -24.80 -7.39
C VAL A 153 9.01 -23.74 -7.54
N THR A 154 9.62 -23.27 -6.44
CA THR A 154 10.71 -22.28 -6.51
C THR A 154 11.91 -22.84 -7.27
N VAL A 155 12.35 -24.05 -6.97
CA VAL A 155 13.49 -24.70 -7.67
C VAL A 155 13.13 -24.94 -9.14
N LEU A 156 11.91 -25.39 -9.44
CA LEU A 156 11.46 -25.59 -10.83
C LEU A 156 11.53 -24.27 -11.63
N VAL A 157 11.02 -23.19 -11.05
CA VAL A 157 11.04 -21.86 -11.67
C VAL A 157 12.47 -21.38 -11.93
N GLU A 158 13.37 -21.60 -10.96
CA GLU A 158 14.80 -21.27 -11.11
C GLU A 158 15.44 -22.06 -12.26
N LEU A 159 15.11 -23.34 -12.40
CA LEU A 159 15.64 -24.17 -13.49
C LEU A 159 15.09 -23.72 -14.86
N LEU A 160 13.80 -23.45 -14.96
CA LEU A 160 13.19 -22.95 -16.21
C LEU A 160 13.75 -21.58 -16.62
N ASP A 161 13.96 -20.68 -15.67
CA ASP A 161 14.52 -19.36 -15.95
C ASP A 161 16.03 -19.42 -16.35
N GLN A 162 16.78 -20.41 -15.84
CA GLN A 162 18.21 -20.61 -16.21
C GLN A 162 18.40 -20.97 -17.67
N ASP A 163 17.53 -21.80 -18.24
CA ASP A 163 17.60 -22.17 -19.65
C ASP A 163 17.42 -20.98 -20.61
N GLY A 164 16.77 -19.90 -20.12
CA GLY A 164 16.62 -18.62 -20.83
C GLY A 164 17.76 -17.61 -20.60
N GLY A 165 18.81 -17.97 -19.84
CA GLY A 165 19.92 -17.05 -19.50
C GLY A 165 19.55 -15.95 -18.50
N TYR A 166 18.44 -16.08 -17.81
CA TYR A 166 18.01 -15.15 -16.79
C TYR A 166 18.72 -15.40 -15.46
N ASP A 167 19.31 -14.37 -14.91
CA ASP A 167 19.90 -14.38 -13.57
C ASP A 167 19.03 -13.53 -12.63
N PRO A 168 18.23 -14.15 -11.76
CA PRO A 168 17.35 -13.42 -10.83
C PRO A 168 18.11 -12.51 -9.85
N SER A 169 19.41 -12.77 -9.62
CA SER A 169 20.24 -11.92 -8.76
C SER A 169 20.61 -10.59 -9.41
N ARG A 170 20.50 -10.49 -10.74
CA ARG A 170 20.79 -9.28 -11.54
C ARG A 170 19.56 -8.51 -11.95
N ASP A 171 18.38 -9.03 -11.68
CA ASP A 171 17.13 -8.36 -12.04
C ASP A 171 16.83 -7.23 -11.04
N VAL A 172 17.23 -6.02 -11.41
CA VAL A 172 16.99 -4.81 -10.60
C VAL A 172 15.50 -4.57 -10.32
N ALA A 173 14.61 -5.03 -11.22
CA ALA A 173 13.16 -4.87 -11.04
C ALA A 173 12.59 -5.69 -9.86
N ARG A 174 13.32 -6.68 -9.36
CA ARG A 174 12.97 -7.42 -8.15
C ARG A 174 13.21 -6.63 -6.87
N ASN A 175 14.10 -5.64 -6.91
CA ASN A 175 14.32 -4.80 -5.73
C ASN A 175 13.10 -3.90 -5.53
N HIS A 176 12.44 -4.04 -4.39
CA HIS A 176 11.32 -3.18 -4.02
C HIS A 176 11.24 -2.99 -2.51
N LEU A 177 10.75 -1.86 -2.09
CA LEU A 177 10.53 -1.52 -0.68
C LEU A 177 9.15 -0.88 -0.53
N HIS A 178 8.39 -1.39 0.42
CA HIS A 178 7.10 -0.85 0.82
C HIS A 178 7.23 -0.27 2.22
N VAL A 179 6.77 0.96 2.39
CA VAL A 179 6.66 1.63 3.69
C VAL A 179 5.20 2.03 3.86
N ALA A 180 4.58 1.59 4.93
CA ALA A 180 3.18 1.89 5.20
C ALA A 180 2.97 2.18 6.69
N PRO A 181 2.13 3.15 7.08
CA PRO A 181 1.72 3.34 8.47
C PRO A 181 0.97 2.09 8.98
N ASN A 182 1.11 1.81 10.26
CA ASN A 182 0.34 0.78 10.95
C ASN A 182 -0.72 1.40 11.86
N ALA A 183 -1.58 0.54 12.45
CA ALA A 183 -2.64 0.99 13.35
C ALA A 183 -2.15 1.46 14.74
N SER A 184 -0.83 1.39 15.02
CA SER A 184 -0.23 1.70 16.32
C SER A 184 0.77 2.85 16.23
N ASP A 185 0.49 3.86 15.40
CA ASP A 185 1.31 5.07 15.19
C ASP A 185 2.77 4.80 14.75
N GLY A 186 3.01 3.64 14.16
CA GLY A 186 4.30 3.23 13.61
C GLY A 186 4.26 3.04 12.09
N ILE A 187 5.39 2.62 11.55
CA ILE A 187 5.50 2.21 10.14
C ILE A 187 5.91 0.74 10.04
N VAL A 188 5.40 0.07 9.02
CA VAL A 188 5.87 -1.26 8.59
C VAL A 188 6.72 -1.07 7.35
N VAL A 189 7.94 -1.59 7.40
CA VAL A 189 8.87 -1.62 6.26
C VAL A 189 8.99 -3.06 5.79
N SER A 190 8.70 -3.33 4.51
CA SER A 190 8.79 -4.65 3.91
C SER A 190 9.24 -4.56 2.47
N GLY A 191 9.96 -5.58 1.98
CA GLY A 191 10.44 -5.57 0.61
C GLY A 191 11.36 -6.73 0.29
N GLU A 192 11.94 -6.70 -0.89
CA GLU A 192 12.93 -7.65 -1.37
C GLU A 192 14.13 -6.90 -1.96
N LEU A 193 15.31 -7.33 -1.63
CA LEU A 193 16.55 -6.92 -2.28
C LEU A 193 17.25 -8.17 -2.83
N VAL A 194 17.83 -8.08 -4.01
CA VAL A 194 18.51 -9.20 -4.67
C VAL A 194 19.93 -8.85 -5.06
N GLY A 195 20.75 -9.89 -5.29
CA GLY A 195 22.11 -9.76 -5.78
C GLY A 195 23.01 -8.90 -4.87
N GLU A 196 23.78 -8.01 -5.49
CA GLU A 196 24.73 -7.13 -4.79
C GLU A 196 24.02 -6.20 -3.77
N HIS A 197 22.80 -5.77 -4.05
CA HIS A 197 22.04 -4.92 -3.15
C HIS A 197 21.66 -5.65 -1.86
N ALA A 198 21.30 -6.95 -1.94
CA ALA A 198 21.01 -7.78 -0.76
C ALA A 198 22.26 -7.98 0.10
N VAL A 199 23.40 -8.27 -0.54
CA VAL A 199 24.68 -8.46 0.15
C VAL A 199 25.11 -7.16 0.84
N ALA A 200 25.12 -6.05 0.11
CA ALA A 200 25.52 -4.75 0.63
C ALA A 200 24.62 -4.31 1.80
N PHE A 201 23.30 -4.41 1.64
CA PHE A 201 22.34 -4.07 2.68
C PHE A 201 22.55 -4.88 3.94
N THR A 202 22.69 -6.21 3.81
CA THR A 202 22.87 -7.10 4.94
C THR A 202 24.18 -6.79 5.71
N GLN A 203 25.27 -6.59 4.98
CA GLN A 203 26.57 -6.28 5.59
C GLN A 203 26.57 -4.94 6.33
N LEU A 204 26.01 -3.89 5.70
CA LEU A 204 25.92 -2.56 6.31
C LEU A 204 25.02 -2.58 7.55
N LEU A 205 23.84 -3.23 7.46
CA LEU A 205 22.91 -3.32 8.56
C LEU A 205 23.50 -4.10 9.75
N GLU A 206 24.12 -5.25 9.51
CA GLU A 206 24.73 -6.05 10.61
C GLU A 206 25.92 -5.31 11.21
N THR A 207 26.76 -4.64 10.40
CA THR A 207 27.89 -3.84 10.90
C THR A 207 27.40 -2.73 11.85
N GLU A 208 26.36 -2.01 11.45
CA GLU A 208 25.79 -0.94 12.27
C GLU A 208 25.07 -1.50 13.50
N THR A 209 24.38 -2.62 13.36
CA THR A 209 23.74 -3.33 14.48
C THR A 209 24.75 -3.74 15.53
N ASP A 210 25.91 -4.29 15.13
CA ASP A 210 26.99 -4.68 16.04
C ASP A 210 27.66 -3.45 16.69
N ARG A 211 27.74 -2.31 15.98
CA ARG A 211 28.21 -1.04 16.56
C ARG A 211 27.26 -0.56 17.66
N LEU A 212 25.96 -0.55 17.40
CA LEU A 212 24.94 -0.18 18.38
C LEU A 212 24.95 -1.12 19.58
N TRP A 213 25.02 -2.44 19.34
CA TRP A 213 25.08 -3.42 20.41
C TRP A 213 26.25 -3.17 21.36
N ARG A 214 27.46 -2.84 20.84
CA ARG A 214 28.62 -2.50 21.67
C ARG A 214 28.40 -1.22 22.48
N ARG A 215 27.76 -0.20 21.85
CA ARG A 215 27.44 1.05 22.55
C ARG A 215 26.49 0.79 23.72
N TYR A 216 25.35 0.14 23.47
CA TYR A 216 24.38 -0.18 24.53
C TYR A 216 24.96 -1.05 25.61
N ARG A 217 25.84 -2.01 25.29
CA ARG A 217 26.53 -2.82 26.29
C ARG A 217 27.45 -2.00 27.18
N ASN A 218 28.23 -1.07 26.61
CA ASN A 218 29.08 -0.19 27.37
C ASN A 218 28.26 0.75 28.29
N ASP A 219 27.15 1.25 27.79
CA ASP A 219 26.22 2.11 28.52
C ASP A 219 25.58 1.31 29.69
N ALA A 220 25.19 0.05 29.48
CA ALA A 220 24.64 -0.82 30.50
C ALA A 220 25.69 -1.23 31.59
N GLU A 221 26.99 -1.20 31.26
CA GLU A 221 28.06 -1.37 32.27
C GLU A 221 28.15 -0.14 33.20
N LEU A 222 27.68 1.02 32.77
CA LEU A 222 27.67 2.28 33.53
C LEU A 222 26.34 2.55 34.25
N ASP A 223 25.25 1.98 33.73
CA ASP A 223 23.89 2.14 34.26
C ASP A 223 23.21 0.76 34.34
N ALA A 224 23.09 0.25 35.57
CA ALA A 224 22.54 -1.09 35.84
C ALA A 224 21.03 -1.22 35.56
N ASP A 225 20.32 -0.10 35.41
CA ASP A 225 18.89 -0.07 35.12
C ASP A 225 18.62 -0.05 33.59
N LEU A 226 19.64 0.06 32.74
CA LEU A 226 19.51 0.07 31.28
C LEU A 226 19.32 -1.36 30.75
N GLU A 227 18.10 -1.64 30.28
CA GLU A 227 17.81 -2.90 29.60
C GLU A 227 18.44 -2.95 28.19
N MET A 228 19.09 -4.08 27.88
CA MET A 228 19.64 -4.32 26.54
C MET A 228 18.51 -4.54 25.49
N PRO A 229 18.47 -3.72 24.45
CA PRO A 229 17.48 -3.94 23.38
C PRO A 229 17.68 -5.28 22.66
N SER A 230 16.59 -5.87 22.17
CA SER A 230 16.66 -7.07 21.35
C SER A 230 17.46 -6.84 20.06
N ARG A 231 18.03 -7.91 19.47
CA ARG A 231 18.74 -7.76 18.18
C ARG A 231 17.81 -7.24 17.06
N ALA A 232 16.52 -7.57 17.11
CA ALA A 232 15.53 -7.04 16.16
C ALA A 232 15.35 -5.53 16.34
N THR A 233 15.27 -5.05 17.59
CA THR A 233 15.20 -3.62 17.91
C THR A 233 16.46 -2.89 17.44
N LEU A 234 17.65 -3.46 17.70
CA LEU A 234 18.91 -2.88 17.27
C LEU A 234 19.03 -2.79 15.73
N ARG A 235 18.50 -3.77 14.98
CA ARG A 235 18.46 -3.69 13.50
C ARG A 235 17.57 -2.56 13.02
N ALA A 236 16.42 -2.34 13.64
CA ALA A 236 15.54 -1.22 13.30
C ALA A 236 16.22 0.13 13.54
N LEU A 237 16.86 0.30 14.69
CA LEU A 237 17.63 1.50 15.03
C LEU A 237 18.82 1.70 14.09
N ALA A 238 19.55 0.62 13.75
CA ALA A 238 20.67 0.65 12.82
C ALA A 238 20.24 1.12 11.41
N LEU A 239 19.09 0.66 10.94
CA LEU A 239 18.56 1.10 9.66
C LEU A 239 18.31 2.62 9.63
N VAL A 240 17.67 3.16 10.68
CA VAL A 240 17.43 4.60 10.80
C VAL A 240 18.75 5.39 10.86
N GLU A 241 19.74 4.92 11.64
CA GLU A 241 21.05 5.60 11.72
C GLU A 241 21.80 5.57 10.35
N LEU A 242 21.72 4.45 9.61
CA LEU A 242 22.34 4.38 8.27
C LEU A 242 21.70 5.35 7.28
N ILE A 243 20.37 5.47 7.31
CA ILE A 243 19.65 6.44 6.47
C ILE A 243 20.05 7.87 6.85
N ALA A 244 20.09 8.20 8.14
CA ALA A 244 20.48 9.52 8.63
C ALA A 244 21.93 9.87 8.22
N LYS A 245 22.89 8.93 8.37
CA LYS A 245 24.27 9.10 7.93
C LYS A 245 24.39 9.32 6.42
N GLY A 246 23.61 8.57 5.63
CA GLY A 246 23.56 8.74 4.17
C GLY A 246 23.04 10.11 3.77
N ALA A 247 21.99 10.59 4.43
CA ALA A 247 21.43 11.92 4.22
C ALA A 247 22.44 13.04 4.58
N ALA A 248 23.16 12.90 5.69
CA ALA A 248 24.18 13.85 6.11
C ALA A 248 25.37 13.93 5.15
N GLY A 249 25.80 12.81 4.57
CA GLY A 249 26.89 12.75 3.59
C GLY A 249 26.54 13.31 2.22
N SER A 250 25.27 13.45 1.90
CA SER A 250 24.77 13.97 0.61
C SER A 250 24.43 15.46 0.64
N ALA A 251 24.53 16.13 1.79
CA ALA A 251 24.24 17.56 1.89
C ALA A 251 25.32 18.37 1.17
N PRO A 252 24.98 19.30 0.26
CA PRO A 252 25.93 20.26 -0.26
C PRO A 252 26.44 21.09 0.93
N THR A 253 27.73 21.21 1.05
CA THR A 253 28.52 21.90 2.08
C THR A 253 27.76 23.06 2.75
N GLY A 254 27.09 22.80 3.84
CA GLY A 254 26.38 23.79 4.64
C GLY A 254 25.55 23.09 5.74
N ASN A 255 25.51 23.70 6.91
CA ASN A 255 24.75 23.25 8.08
C ASN A 255 23.23 23.21 7.86
N GLY A 256 22.77 22.47 6.85
CA GLY A 256 21.34 22.23 6.60
C GLY A 256 20.81 21.10 7.49
N PRO A 257 19.54 21.11 7.85
CA PRO A 257 18.92 20.05 8.63
C PRO A 257 18.96 18.73 7.86
N ILE A 258 19.24 17.66 8.58
CA ILE A 258 19.34 16.29 8.04
C ILE A 258 17.96 15.78 7.58
N VAL A 259 16.90 16.30 8.18
CA VAL A 259 15.50 15.88 7.89
C VAL A 259 14.61 17.13 7.88
N ASP A 260 13.87 17.33 6.80
CA ASP A 260 12.80 18.34 6.73
C ASP A 260 11.48 17.68 7.16
N ILE A 261 11.02 18.02 8.35
CA ILE A 261 9.81 17.46 8.94
C ILE A 261 8.72 18.53 8.93
N THR A 262 7.63 18.27 8.24
CA THR A 262 6.41 19.09 8.32
C THR A 262 5.49 18.49 9.36
N LEU A 263 5.08 19.27 10.35
CA LEU A 263 4.19 18.85 11.43
C LEU A 263 3.00 19.79 11.50
N VAL A 264 1.82 19.26 11.71
CA VAL A 264 0.58 20.02 11.95
C VAL A 264 0.32 20.02 13.44
N MET A 265 0.26 21.22 14.04
CA MET A 265 -0.13 21.39 15.43
C MET A 265 -1.48 22.10 15.49
N HIS A 266 -2.42 21.57 16.24
CA HIS A 266 -3.66 22.27 16.54
C HIS A 266 -3.41 23.30 17.67
N ALA A 267 -3.95 24.50 17.50
CA ALA A 267 -3.79 25.57 18.49
C ALA A 267 -4.32 25.18 19.88
N ASP A 268 -5.35 24.32 19.92
CA ASP A 268 -6.01 23.87 21.14
C ASP A 268 -5.28 22.70 21.83
N THR A 269 -4.39 21.99 21.13
CA THR A 269 -3.62 20.84 21.65
C THR A 269 -2.17 20.90 21.19
N PRO A 270 -1.40 21.94 21.63
CA PRO A 270 -0.04 22.18 21.14
C PRO A 270 1.00 21.14 21.59
N GLU A 271 0.62 20.24 22.49
CA GLU A 271 1.45 19.10 22.94
C GLU A 271 1.45 17.91 21.97
N ARG A 272 0.58 17.91 20.97
CA ARG A 272 0.51 16.87 19.94
C ARG A 272 0.69 17.47 18.56
N ALA A 273 1.53 16.83 17.76
CA ALA A 273 1.67 17.17 16.36
C ALA A 273 1.38 15.93 15.50
N ILE A 274 0.85 16.15 14.33
CA ILE A 274 0.54 15.10 13.38
C ILE A 274 1.36 15.35 12.11
N ALA A 275 2.13 14.36 11.65
CA ALA A 275 2.77 14.42 10.36
C ALA A 275 1.72 14.27 9.23
N PRO A 276 1.98 14.77 8.00
CA PRO A 276 1.02 14.71 6.89
C PRO A 276 0.57 13.29 6.50
N ASP A 277 1.33 12.27 6.89
CA ASP A 277 1.02 10.84 6.72
C ASP A 277 0.19 10.27 7.87
N GLY A 278 -0.23 11.10 8.86
CA GLY A 278 -1.09 10.73 9.96
C GLY A 278 -0.35 10.19 11.20
N ILE A 279 0.98 10.19 11.21
CA ILE A 279 1.77 9.77 12.38
C ILE A 279 1.65 10.83 13.47
N VAL A 280 1.17 10.43 14.65
CA VAL A 280 1.09 11.30 15.82
C VAL A 280 2.46 11.36 16.51
N VAL A 281 2.94 12.58 16.73
CA VAL A 281 4.24 12.84 17.37
C VAL A 281 3.99 13.55 18.69
N ASP A 282 4.43 12.95 19.79
CA ASP A 282 4.28 13.55 21.11
C ASP A 282 5.32 14.65 21.38
N ARG A 283 5.14 15.39 22.47
CA ARG A 283 5.94 16.57 22.82
C ARG A 283 7.44 16.25 23.02
N ASP A 284 7.77 15.10 23.55
CA ASP A 284 9.17 14.75 23.85
C ASP A 284 9.90 14.34 22.56
N VAL A 285 9.22 13.63 21.66
CA VAL A 285 9.71 13.33 20.32
C VAL A 285 9.85 14.62 19.51
N LEU A 286 8.86 15.52 19.55
CA LEU A 286 8.94 16.86 18.92
C LEU A 286 10.16 17.65 19.38
N ARG A 287 10.43 17.66 20.69
CA ARG A 287 11.58 18.36 21.25
C ARG A 287 12.90 17.76 20.77
N HIS A 288 12.96 16.44 20.67
CA HIS A 288 14.13 15.73 20.15
C HIS A 288 14.36 16.01 18.66
N LEU A 289 13.30 15.89 17.85
CA LEU A 289 13.36 16.17 16.42
C LEU A 289 13.69 17.64 16.09
N SER A 290 13.22 18.59 16.89
CA SER A 290 13.46 20.02 16.68
C SER A 290 14.90 20.47 16.98
N CYS A 291 15.73 19.64 17.61
CA CYS A 291 17.13 19.97 17.84
C CYS A 291 17.99 19.88 16.57
N ASP A 292 17.66 18.97 15.63
CA ASP A 292 18.49 18.70 14.45
C ASP A 292 17.70 18.74 13.11
N ALA A 293 16.43 19.10 13.12
CA ALA A 293 15.57 19.16 11.94
C ALA A 293 15.05 20.56 11.65
N ALA A 294 14.85 20.90 10.37
CA ALA A 294 14.06 22.07 10.01
C ALA A 294 12.58 21.75 10.24
N VAL A 295 12.02 22.27 11.31
CA VAL A 295 10.59 22.20 11.59
C VAL A 295 9.89 23.34 10.88
N THR A 296 9.01 23.03 9.92
CA THR A 296 8.12 24.01 9.30
C THR A 296 6.74 23.87 9.94
N THR A 297 6.33 24.87 10.70
CA THR A 297 4.95 24.97 11.18
C THR A 297 4.09 25.60 10.09
N VAL A 298 3.00 24.94 9.74
CA VAL A 298 1.97 25.50 8.86
C VAL A 298 0.80 25.89 9.76
N GLU A 299 0.59 27.17 9.94
CA GLU A 299 -0.57 27.70 10.65
C GLU A 299 -1.74 27.74 9.65
N VAL A 300 -2.78 27.00 9.96
CA VAL A 300 -4.03 26.98 9.21
C VAL A 300 -5.12 27.66 10.06
N ASP A 301 -6.03 28.41 9.42
CA ASP A 301 -7.21 28.90 10.12
C ASP A 301 -8.14 27.75 10.53
N HIS A 302 -9.19 28.06 11.29
CA HIS A 302 -10.14 27.06 11.77
C HIS A 302 -10.83 26.31 10.62
N ASP A 303 -10.83 26.83 9.40
CA ASP A 303 -11.35 26.22 8.17
C ASP A 303 -10.25 25.48 7.38
N GLY A 304 -9.01 25.47 7.88
CA GLY A 304 -7.87 24.78 7.27
C GLY A 304 -7.29 25.47 6.03
N VAL A 305 -7.46 26.79 5.88
CA VAL A 305 -7.02 27.56 4.71
C VAL A 305 -5.63 28.17 4.94
N ALA A 306 -4.71 27.95 4.02
CA ALA A 306 -3.37 28.53 3.99
C ALA A 306 -3.12 29.35 2.71
N LEU A 307 -2.34 30.35 2.86
CA LEU A 307 -1.86 31.52 2.11
C LEU A 307 -1.83 31.53 0.57
N HIS A 308 -2.11 32.73 -0.01
CA HIS A 308 -2.14 33.10 -1.43
C HIS A 308 -0.76 33.51 -1.98
N VAL A 309 -0.43 33.12 -3.22
CA VAL A 309 0.82 33.49 -3.92
C VAL A 309 0.61 34.15 -5.30
N GLY A 310 -0.60 34.18 -5.83
CA GLY A 310 -0.92 34.87 -7.09
C GLY A 310 -0.28 34.28 -8.35
N ARG A 311 -0.07 35.09 -9.40
CA ARG A 311 0.44 34.65 -10.73
C ARG A 311 1.96 34.79 -10.90
N GLN A 312 2.75 34.93 -9.85
CA GLN A 312 4.21 35.08 -9.97
C GLN A 312 4.94 33.79 -10.40
N SER A 313 4.34 32.64 -10.19
CA SER A 313 4.88 31.33 -10.60
C SER A 313 3.77 30.40 -11.07
N ARG A 314 4.05 29.67 -12.17
CA ARG A 314 3.18 28.58 -12.63
C ARG A 314 3.24 27.38 -11.71
N TYR A 315 4.36 27.17 -11.04
CA TYR A 315 4.57 26.00 -10.18
C TYR A 315 4.29 26.37 -8.72
N ALA A 316 3.58 25.46 -8.03
CA ALA A 316 3.39 25.57 -6.59
C ALA A 316 4.74 25.61 -5.86
N THR A 317 4.90 26.60 -5.00
CA THR A 317 6.09 26.73 -4.15
C THR A 317 6.20 25.59 -3.15
N PRO A 318 7.39 25.31 -2.56
CA PRO A 318 7.51 24.32 -1.49
C PRO A 318 6.56 24.57 -0.31
N ALA A 319 6.33 25.82 0.05
CA ALA A 319 5.38 26.19 1.12
C ALA A 319 3.94 25.83 0.75
N GLN A 320 3.52 26.11 -0.49
CA GLN A 320 2.19 25.73 -0.99
C GLN A 320 2.05 24.21 -1.07
N ARG A 321 3.07 23.47 -1.51
CA ARG A 321 3.05 22.01 -1.52
C ARG A 321 2.88 21.43 -0.12
N ARG A 322 3.54 21.99 0.90
CA ARG A 322 3.35 21.60 2.29
C ARG A 322 1.92 21.90 2.77
N ALA A 323 1.41 23.10 2.50
CA ALA A 323 0.04 23.45 2.85
C ALA A 323 -1.01 22.56 2.16
N LEU A 324 -0.79 22.24 0.88
CA LEU A 324 -1.63 21.28 0.16
C LEU A 324 -1.53 19.86 0.76
N ALA A 325 -0.34 19.43 1.18
CA ALA A 325 -0.17 18.14 1.84
C ALA A 325 -0.96 18.05 3.15
N VAL A 326 -0.99 19.15 3.92
CA VAL A 326 -1.79 19.26 5.15
C VAL A 326 -3.29 19.28 4.82
N ARG A 327 -3.73 20.12 3.88
CA ARG A 327 -5.14 20.27 3.52
C ARG A 327 -5.72 19.01 2.89
N ASP A 328 -5.03 18.43 1.91
CA ASP A 328 -5.53 17.35 1.05
C ASP A 328 -5.16 15.96 1.58
N GLY A 329 -4.07 15.85 2.38
CA GLY A 329 -3.53 14.58 2.90
C GLY A 329 -2.99 13.64 1.83
N GLY A 330 -3.30 13.88 0.56
CA GLY A 330 -2.95 13.05 -0.59
C GLY A 330 -3.78 13.37 -1.83
N CYS A 331 -3.92 12.42 -2.74
CA CYS A 331 -4.73 12.59 -3.94
C CYS A 331 -6.20 12.84 -3.58
N VAL A 332 -6.76 13.98 -4.02
CA VAL A 332 -8.15 14.36 -3.71
C VAL A 332 -9.19 13.66 -4.59
N PHE A 333 -8.78 12.79 -5.50
CA PHE A 333 -9.72 12.02 -6.31
C PHE A 333 -10.47 11.01 -5.43
N PRO A 334 -11.82 10.92 -5.56
CA PRO A 334 -12.65 10.03 -4.73
C PRO A 334 -12.16 8.58 -4.77
N GLY A 335 -11.91 7.97 -3.61
CA GLY A 335 -11.44 6.59 -3.50
C GLY A 335 -9.95 6.37 -3.82
N CYS A 336 -9.16 7.43 -4.02
CA CYS A 336 -7.71 7.32 -4.13
C CYS A 336 -7.05 7.55 -2.77
N ASP A 337 -6.09 6.68 -2.41
CA ASP A 337 -5.38 6.69 -1.13
C ASP A 337 -3.88 7.03 -1.26
N LEU A 338 -3.44 7.52 -2.43
CA LEU A 338 -2.04 7.87 -2.65
C LEU A 338 -1.64 9.11 -1.84
N PRO A 339 -0.54 9.04 -1.05
CA PRO A 339 -0.11 10.11 -0.18
C PRO A 339 0.42 11.33 -0.95
N ALA A 340 0.50 12.48 -0.28
CA ALA A 340 0.89 13.77 -0.86
C ALA A 340 2.24 13.75 -1.60
N GLY A 341 3.22 12.98 -1.11
CA GLY A 341 4.53 12.84 -1.75
C GLY A 341 4.51 12.21 -3.16
N TRP A 342 3.38 11.56 -3.53
CA TRP A 342 3.16 10.96 -4.86
C TRP A 342 2.21 11.78 -5.73
N CYS A 343 1.91 13.02 -5.30
CA CYS A 343 0.94 13.89 -5.96
C CYS A 343 1.60 15.14 -6.52
N ASP A 344 1.06 15.59 -7.65
CA ASP A 344 1.36 16.88 -8.24
C ASP A 344 0.31 17.91 -7.80
N ALA A 345 0.72 19.18 -7.66
CA ALA A 345 -0.22 20.28 -7.48
C ALA A 345 -0.86 20.61 -8.83
N HIS A 346 -2.15 20.33 -8.95
CA HIS A 346 -2.96 20.55 -10.15
C HIS A 346 -3.76 21.85 -10.02
N HIS A 347 -3.81 22.65 -11.10
CA HIS A 347 -4.66 23.84 -11.16
C HIS A 347 -6.10 23.44 -11.52
N ILE A 348 -7.06 23.73 -10.65
CA ILE A 348 -8.50 23.46 -10.84
C ILE A 348 -9.02 24.29 -12.03
N THR A 349 -8.78 25.59 -12.01
CA THR A 349 -8.87 26.46 -13.17
C THR A 349 -7.50 26.48 -13.85
N PRO A 350 -7.38 26.02 -15.11
CA PRO A 350 -6.10 25.93 -15.79
C PRO A 350 -5.32 27.25 -15.78
N TRP A 351 -4.00 27.14 -15.63
CA TRP A 351 -3.10 28.30 -15.61
C TRP A 351 -3.28 29.23 -16.83
N ASP A 352 -3.54 28.65 -18.00
CA ASP A 352 -3.83 29.37 -19.23
C ASP A 352 -5.33 29.19 -19.58
N PRO A 353 -6.18 30.28 -19.68
CA PRO A 353 -5.74 31.67 -19.74
C PRO A 353 -5.68 32.42 -18.40
N ASP A 354 -6.34 32.00 -17.31
CA ASP A 354 -6.53 32.88 -16.14
C ASP A 354 -6.34 32.24 -14.75
N GLY A 355 -5.97 30.95 -14.68
CA GLY A 355 -5.77 30.26 -13.40
C GLY A 355 -4.60 30.82 -12.60
N ARG A 356 -4.80 31.03 -11.30
CA ARG A 356 -3.76 31.49 -10.38
C ARG A 356 -3.13 30.28 -9.69
N THR A 357 -1.86 30.43 -9.26
CA THR A 357 -1.21 29.45 -8.39
C THR A 357 -1.49 29.80 -6.92
N ASP A 358 -2.77 29.96 -6.60
CA ASP A 358 -3.27 30.17 -5.25
C ASP A 358 -3.78 28.84 -4.69
N ILE A 359 -3.72 28.66 -3.37
CA ILE A 359 -4.07 27.38 -2.72
C ILE A 359 -5.51 26.95 -2.98
N ASP A 360 -6.42 27.91 -3.07
CA ASP A 360 -7.84 27.70 -3.41
C ASP A 360 -8.04 27.19 -4.85
N ASN A 361 -7.10 27.51 -5.75
CA ASN A 361 -7.09 27.01 -7.13
C ASN A 361 -6.18 25.78 -7.36
N LEU A 362 -5.59 25.22 -6.31
CA LEU A 362 -4.71 24.06 -6.39
C LEU A 362 -5.33 22.86 -5.68
N ALA A 363 -5.06 21.65 -6.19
CA ALA A 363 -5.42 20.39 -5.57
C ALA A 363 -4.33 19.35 -5.78
N LEU A 364 -4.11 18.45 -4.81
CA LEU A 364 -3.17 17.35 -4.96
C LEU A 364 -3.80 16.21 -5.78
N LEU A 365 -3.18 15.88 -6.88
CA LEU A 365 -3.56 14.74 -7.71
C LEU A 365 -2.36 13.84 -7.98
N CYS A 366 -2.52 12.53 -7.79
CA CYS A 366 -1.51 11.59 -8.23
C CYS A 366 -1.39 11.60 -9.76
N ARG A 367 -0.28 11.11 -10.30
CA ARG A 367 -0.01 11.11 -11.73
C ARG A 367 -1.13 10.49 -12.57
N HIS A 368 -1.76 9.41 -12.09
CA HIS A 368 -2.89 8.79 -12.77
C HIS A 368 -4.09 9.74 -12.84
N HIS A 369 -4.54 10.27 -11.69
CA HIS A 369 -5.72 11.13 -11.63
C HIS A 369 -5.47 12.54 -12.19
N HIS A 370 -4.22 13.02 -12.17
CA HIS A 370 -3.83 14.20 -12.95
C HIS A 370 -4.07 13.95 -14.45
N GLY A 371 -3.75 12.74 -14.95
CA GLY A 371 -4.10 12.35 -16.32
C GLY A 371 -5.61 12.23 -16.58
N VAL A 372 -6.39 11.79 -15.59
CA VAL A 372 -7.86 11.68 -15.70
C VAL A 372 -8.52 13.04 -15.91
N THR A 373 -8.05 14.10 -15.22
CA THR A 373 -8.60 15.47 -15.39
C THR A 373 -8.46 16.01 -16.80
N HIS A 374 -7.48 15.51 -17.55
CA HIS A 374 -7.25 15.92 -18.94
C HIS A 374 -7.97 15.03 -19.97
N ARG A 375 -8.68 13.98 -19.54
CA ARG A 375 -9.49 13.13 -20.44
C ARG A 375 -10.79 13.84 -20.81
N THR A 376 -11.19 13.73 -22.06
CA THR A 376 -12.46 14.32 -22.56
C THR A 376 -13.66 13.87 -21.72
N GLY A 377 -14.48 14.83 -21.31
CA GLY A 377 -15.71 14.59 -20.55
C GLY A 377 -15.53 14.49 -19.03
N TRP A 378 -14.30 14.54 -18.51
CA TRP A 378 -14.05 14.71 -17.09
C TRP A 378 -13.98 16.18 -16.72
N THR A 379 -14.64 16.57 -15.63
CA THR A 379 -14.53 17.91 -15.05
C THR A 379 -14.37 17.84 -13.56
N MET A 380 -13.61 18.76 -13.00
CA MET A 380 -13.39 18.94 -11.56
C MET A 380 -13.81 20.35 -11.19
N THR A 381 -14.55 20.51 -10.09
CA THR A 381 -14.94 21.79 -9.52
C THR A 381 -14.72 21.79 -8.02
N THR A 382 -14.36 22.92 -7.46
CA THR A 382 -14.26 23.10 -6.00
C THR A 382 -15.55 23.71 -5.44
N GLN A 383 -15.90 23.34 -4.22
CA GLN A 383 -17.01 23.89 -3.47
C GLN A 383 -16.49 24.96 -2.48
N ALA A 384 -17.39 25.75 -1.90
CA ALA A 384 -17.04 26.79 -0.94
C ALA A 384 -16.33 26.24 0.32
N ASP A 385 -16.63 25.01 0.73
CA ASP A 385 -15.97 24.29 1.81
C ASP A 385 -14.66 23.60 1.39
N GLN A 386 -14.18 23.93 0.16
CA GLN A 386 -13.00 23.35 -0.48
C GLN A 386 -13.05 21.84 -0.69
N THR A 387 -14.22 21.21 -0.62
CA THR A 387 -14.42 19.87 -1.18
C THR A 387 -14.43 19.91 -2.71
N PHE A 388 -14.18 18.77 -3.35
CA PHE A 388 -14.11 18.70 -4.80
C PHE A 388 -15.21 17.82 -5.35
N THR A 389 -15.87 18.31 -6.41
CA THR A 389 -16.87 17.56 -7.15
C THR A 389 -16.31 17.21 -8.53
N TRP A 390 -16.45 15.94 -8.88
CA TRP A 390 -16.00 15.39 -10.15
C TRP A 390 -17.20 14.97 -10.99
N ARG A 391 -17.16 15.24 -12.28
CA ARG A 391 -18.16 14.75 -13.22
C ARG A 391 -17.48 13.83 -14.23
N THR A 392 -18.03 12.61 -14.36
CA THR A 392 -17.53 11.61 -15.31
C THR A 392 -18.08 11.85 -16.71
N PRO A 393 -17.47 11.28 -17.76
CA PRO A 393 -18.02 11.33 -19.14
C PRO A 393 -19.44 10.76 -19.27
N THR A 394 -19.82 9.85 -18.37
CA THR A 394 -21.17 9.24 -18.30
C THR A 394 -22.18 10.10 -17.51
N GLY A 395 -21.76 11.30 -17.04
CA GLY A 395 -22.62 12.24 -16.31
C GLY A 395 -22.78 11.94 -14.81
N ARG A 396 -22.07 10.95 -14.28
CA ARG A 396 -22.05 10.68 -12.81
C ARG A 396 -21.31 11.79 -12.08
N THR A 397 -21.80 12.12 -10.90
CA THR A 397 -21.12 13.02 -9.97
C THR A 397 -20.47 12.22 -8.87
N LEU A 398 -19.18 12.49 -8.62
CA LEU A 398 -18.39 11.91 -7.54
C LEU A 398 -17.94 13.04 -6.62
N HIS A 399 -17.96 12.81 -5.32
CA HIS A 399 -17.53 13.77 -4.32
C HIS A 399 -16.26 13.27 -3.63
N SER A 400 -15.21 14.09 -3.60
CA SER A 400 -14.06 13.80 -2.76
C SER A 400 -14.39 14.19 -1.32
N GLN A 401 -14.07 13.29 -0.41
CA GLN A 401 -14.06 13.61 1.01
C GLN A 401 -12.75 14.29 1.34
N ARG A 402 -12.85 15.46 1.98
CA ARG A 402 -11.70 16.16 2.52
C ARG A 402 -11.20 15.45 3.75
N SER A 403 -9.90 15.50 3.94
CA SER A 403 -9.23 15.14 5.17
C SER A 403 -9.23 13.66 5.54
N ARG A 404 -8.13 13.06 5.26
CA ARG A 404 -7.74 11.78 5.83
C ARG A 404 -6.93 11.94 7.12
N GLY A 405 -6.88 13.12 7.69
CA GLY A 405 -5.92 13.46 8.73
C GLY A 405 -6.47 14.03 10.02
N SER A 406 -7.77 14.11 10.19
CA SER A 406 -8.30 14.46 11.52
C SER A 406 -9.20 13.32 11.99
N PRO A 407 -8.79 12.46 12.93
CA PRO A 407 -9.77 11.79 13.76
C PRO A 407 -10.56 12.90 14.45
N ASP A 408 -11.88 12.86 14.36
CA ASP A 408 -12.76 13.68 15.17
C ASP A 408 -12.30 13.60 16.63
N PRO A 409 -12.38 14.73 17.37
CA PRO A 409 -11.87 14.85 18.73
C PRO A 409 -12.50 13.87 19.70
#